data_be370bb7a55e9b8f23f279ca4953a9cd
#
_entry.id   be370bb7a55e9b8f23f279ca4953a9cd
#
_cell.length_a   1.000
_cell.length_b   1.000
_cell.length_c   1.000
_cell.angle_alpha   90.00
_cell.angle_beta   90.00
_cell.angle_gamma   90.00
#
_symmetry.space_group_name_H-M   'P 1'
#
loop_
_entity.id
_entity.type
_entity.pdbx_description
1 polymer ?
#
loop_
_entity_poly.entity_id
_entity_poly.type
_entity_poly.pdbx_seq_one_letter_code
_entity_poly.pdbx_strand_id
1 'polypeptide(L)'
;MTVDADRAELAELLTAATAELTREPSVPGLVVAAVRGPESAVHCQGVLRHGGAAPVGPDTRFETGSLTKTFTALLLADLAARAEVGYQEQITAYLPAHARPRRSSVTLLDLATHRGGLPRLPPGFLRRAGWRLLTDPYARYILDDLYAATARLRPTYRPAAARYSTFGIALLGQLLANATGQPYDQLLTDRILHPLGLTRTGATTLADDPTAASGHRRAHPVPYWTFQAIAPAGALHSTGTDLLRYLQSQLAPGQGPLGTAIAQTQQPGPTIDTGPEQFSPGWFCRTHNGRTRFWHSGGTGGFTSYLKFCPDTATGIAVLANTTPARRQHAISLGQRLFAQLMTTTT
;
A
#
# COMPACT_ATOMS: atom_id res chain seq x y z
N MET A 1 34.63 11.21 2.16
CA MET A 1 33.48 11.67 1.37
C MET A 1 32.52 12.30 2.34
N THR A 2 32.01 13.46 2.05
CA THR A 2 31.16 14.20 3.00
C THR A 2 29.69 13.78 2.75
N VAL A 3 28.85 13.73 3.77
CA VAL A 3 27.40 13.43 3.71
C VAL A 3 26.68 14.20 2.61
N ASP A 4 27.10 15.44 2.34
CA ASP A 4 26.51 16.27 1.28
C ASP A 4 26.83 15.73 -0.14
N ALA A 5 28.01 15.13 -0.37
CA ALA A 5 28.38 14.58 -1.67
C ALA A 5 27.57 13.30 -1.98
N ASP A 6 27.40 12.42 -0.99
CA ASP A 6 26.66 11.17 -1.16
C ASP A 6 25.14 11.44 -1.39
N ARG A 7 24.59 12.49 -0.73
CA ARG A 7 23.22 12.95 -0.96
C ARG A 7 23.03 13.55 -2.36
N ALA A 8 24.03 14.33 -2.84
CA ALA A 8 24.02 14.88 -4.19
C ALA A 8 24.04 13.79 -5.25
N GLU A 9 24.89 12.76 -5.07
CA GLU A 9 24.95 11.58 -5.95
C GLU A 9 23.61 10.83 -6.02
N LEU A 10 22.95 10.62 -4.87
CA LEU A 10 21.61 10.00 -4.83
C LEU A 10 20.60 10.85 -5.63
N ALA A 11 20.59 12.17 -5.46
CA ALA A 11 19.69 13.06 -6.17
C ALA A 11 19.95 13.07 -7.70
N GLU A 12 21.20 13.04 -8.13
CA GLU A 12 21.59 12.94 -9.54
C GLU A 12 21.15 11.60 -10.14
N LEU A 13 21.33 10.49 -9.43
CA LEU A 13 20.88 9.16 -9.85
C LEU A 13 19.36 9.14 -10.07
N LEU A 14 18.57 9.71 -9.15
CA LEU A 14 17.12 9.79 -9.29
C LEU A 14 16.72 10.65 -10.49
N THR A 15 17.39 11.78 -10.69
CA THR A 15 17.16 12.69 -11.82
C THR A 15 17.44 12.02 -13.16
N ALA A 16 18.59 11.36 -13.29
CA ALA A 16 18.96 10.65 -14.50
C ALA A 16 17.99 9.50 -14.85
N ALA A 17 17.62 8.70 -13.84
CA ALA A 17 16.74 7.55 -14.03
C ALA A 17 15.29 7.93 -14.39
N THR A 18 14.82 9.11 -13.99
CA THR A 18 13.47 9.58 -14.28
C THR A 18 13.37 10.34 -15.61
N ALA A 19 14.47 10.87 -16.13
CA ALA A 19 14.51 11.69 -17.34
C ALA A 19 13.92 11.01 -18.59
N GLU A 20 14.05 9.68 -18.71
CA GLU A 20 13.45 8.93 -19.82
C GLU A 20 11.92 8.79 -19.69
N LEU A 21 11.43 8.68 -18.44
CA LEU A 21 10.02 8.39 -18.21
C LEU A 21 9.11 9.59 -18.48
N THR A 22 9.63 10.79 -18.34
CA THR A 22 8.88 12.04 -18.60
C THR A 22 8.78 12.41 -20.06
N ARG A 23 9.56 11.76 -20.93
CA ARG A 23 9.37 11.82 -22.38
C ARG A 23 8.18 10.99 -22.85
N GLU A 24 7.65 10.12 -21.97
CA GLU A 24 6.46 9.32 -22.23
C GLU A 24 5.19 10.14 -21.93
N PRO A 25 4.39 10.55 -22.93
CA PRO A 25 3.17 11.35 -22.73
C PRO A 25 2.15 10.68 -21.79
N SER A 26 2.30 9.38 -21.54
CA SER A 26 1.43 8.59 -20.68
C SER A 26 1.72 8.74 -19.18
N VAL A 27 2.81 9.42 -18.78
CA VAL A 27 3.20 9.66 -17.37
C VAL A 27 3.33 11.16 -17.14
N PRO A 28 2.22 11.89 -16.89
CA PRO A 28 2.27 13.34 -16.73
C PRO A 28 3.12 13.83 -15.56
N GLY A 29 3.09 13.09 -14.43
CA GLY A 29 3.80 13.45 -13.22
C GLY A 29 4.25 12.24 -12.41
N LEU A 30 5.39 12.40 -11.74
CA LEU A 30 6.09 11.34 -11.02
C LEU A 30 6.78 11.90 -9.78
N VAL A 31 6.74 11.15 -8.67
CA VAL A 31 7.55 11.38 -7.48
C VAL A 31 8.29 10.10 -7.14
N VAL A 32 9.57 10.22 -6.84
CA VAL A 32 10.41 9.12 -6.36
C VAL A 32 11.04 9.54 -5.03
N ALA A 33 10.82 8.75 -3.98
CA ALA A 33 11.50 8.88 -2.70
C ALA A 33 12.47 7.71 -2.53
N ALA A 34 13.70 7.95 -2.11
CA ALA A 34 14.72 6.92 -1.94
C ALA A 34 15.50 7.09 -0.64
N VAL A 35 15.93 5.95 -0.09
CA VAL A 35 16.83 5.85 1.06
C VAL A 35 17.98 4.93 0.67
N ARG A 36 19.23 5.33 0.98
CA ARG A 36 20.47 4.55 0.80
C ARG A 36 21.35 4.77 2.02
N GLY A 37 21.34 3.82 2.97
CA GLY A 37 22.00 4.00 4.25
C GLY A 37 21.49 5.24 4.99
N PRO A 38 22.36 6.19 5.36
CA PRO A 38 21.96 7.43 6.02
C PRO A 38 21.34 8.47 5.06
N GLU A 39 21.55 8.29 3.74
CA GLU A 39 21.12 9.25 2.73
C GLU A 39 19.66 9.04 2.32
N SER A 40 18.99 10.15 2.07
CA SER A 40 17.63 10.11 1.52
C SER A 40 17.36 11.31 0.61
N ALA A 41 16.53 11.08 -0.41
CA ALA A 41 16.14 12.11 -1.37
C ALA A 41 14.71 11.91 -1.86
N VAL A 42 14.05 13.01 -2.22
CA VAL A 42 12.79 13.01 -2.98
C VAL A 42 13.03 13.75 -4.28
N HIS A 43 12.75 13.09 -5.39
CA HIS A 43 12.80 13.69 -6.73
C HIS A 43 11.39 13.77 -7.31
N CYS A 44 11.06 14.93 -7.89
CA CYS A 44 9.75 15.20 -8.48
C CYS A 44 9.93 15.64 -9.92
N GLN A 45 9.06 15.12 -10.82
CA GLN A 45 9.15 15.47 -12.22
C GLN A 45 7.76 15.48 -12.89
N GLY A 46 7.55 16.41 -13.82
CA GLY A 46 6.30 16.55 -14.57
C GLY A 46 5.27 17.45 -13.89
N VAL A 47 4.00 17.24 -14.23
CA VAL A 47 2.89 18.14 -13.89
C VAL A 47 1.75 17.42 -13.17
N LEU A 48 0.96 18.18 -12.41
CA LEU A 48 -0.21 17.68 -11.69
C LEU A 48 -1.27 17.11 -12.64
N ARG A 49 -1.41 17.72 -13.83
CA ARG A 49 -2.39 17.34 -14.86
C ARG A 49 -1.74 17.39 -16.23
N HIS A 50 -2.02 16.41 -17.08
CA HIS A 50 -1.60 16.43 -18.47
C HIS A 50 -2.10 17.69 -19.20
N GLY A 51 -1.19 18.38 -19.88
CA GLY A 51 -1.47 19.66 -20.54
C GLY A 51 -1.56 20.87 -19.59
N GLY A 52 -1.38 20.68 -18.28
CA GLY A 52 -1.28 21.76 -17.31
C GLY A 52 0.15 22.27 -17.12
N ALA A 53 0.32 23.39 -16.40
CA ALA A 53 1.62 23.99 -16.10
C ALA A 53 2.08 23.78 -14.64
N ALA A 54 1.16 23.41 -13.72
CA ALA A 54 1.48 23.26 -12.30
C ALA A 54 2.37 22.02 -12.09
N PRO A 55 3.59 22.18 -11.52
CA PRO A 55 4.53 21.10 -11.36
C PRO A 55 4.11 20.16 -10.21
N VAL A 56 4.53 18.89 -10.30
CA VAL A 56 4.50 17.98 -9.19
C VAL A 56 5.58 18.37 -8.17
N GLY A 57 5.22 18.35 -6.89
CA GLY A 57 6.14 18.59 -5.77
C GLY A 57 6.19 17.41 -4.80
N PRO A 58 7.10 17.46 -3.79
CA PRO A 58 7.29 16.38 -2.82
C PRO A 58 6.04 16.13 -1.97
N ASP A 59 5.20 17.15 -1.78
CA ASP A 59 3.97 17.11 -1.00
C ASP A 59 2.69 17.01 -1.86
N THR A 60 2.84 16.81 -3.17
CA THR A 60 1.71 16.47 -4.04
C THR A 60 1.11 15.14 -3.65
N ARG A 61 -0.22 15.11 -3.49
CA ARG A 61 -0.96 13.89 -3.12
C ARG A 61 -1.33 13.05 -4.33
N PHE A 62 -1.14 11.73 -4.21
CA PHE A 62 -1.49 10.71 -5.20
C PHE A 62 -2.32 9.61 -4.54
N GLU A 63 -3.29 9.02 -5.21
CA GLU A 63 -3.89 7.76 -4.76
C GLU A 63 -2.83 6.66 -4.75
N THR A 64 -2.73 5.92 -3.64
CA THR A 64 -1.74 4.85 -3.47
C THR A 64 -2.29 3.46 -3.79
N GLY A 65 -3.62 3.36 -3.92
CA GLY A 65 -4.27 2.08 -4.21
C GLY A 65 -3.86 1.00 -3.21
N SER A 66 -3.51 -0.17 -3.70
CA SER A 66 -3.22 -1.34 -2.85
C SER A 66 -2.03 -1.19 -1.90
N LEU A 67 -1.20 -0.14 -2.00
CA LEU A 67 -0.20 0.16 -0.97
C LEU A 67 -0.85 0.41 0.39
N THR A 68 -2.12 0.84 0.43
CA THR A 68 -2.96 0.94 1.64
C THR A 68 -2.92 -0.33 2.49
N LYS A 69 -2.79 -1.51 1.89
CA LYS A 69 -2.80 -2.79 2.60
C LYS A 69 -1.66 -2.94 3.59
N THR A 70 -0.53 -2.31 3.31
CA THR A 70 0.63 -2.33 4.22
C THR A 70 0.34 -1.57 5.51
N PHE A 71 -0.42 -0.48 5.41
CA PHE A 71 -0.86 0.30 6.56
C PHE A 71 -1.92 -0.43 7.38
N THR A 72 -2.87 -1.12 6.73
CA THR A 72 -3.88 -1.93 7.42
C THR A 72 -3.25 -3.11 8.17
N ALA A 73 -2.26 -3.75 7.58
CA ALA A 73 -1.52 -4.82 8.24
C ALA A 73 -0.65 -4.30 9.40
N LEU A 74 -0.05 -3.11 9.25
CA LEU A 74 0.67 -2.45 10.33
C LEU A 74 -0.27 -2.05 11.49
N LEU A 75 -1.51 -1.62 11.18
CA LEU A 75 -2.52 -1.37 12.20
C LEU A 75 -2.88 -2.63 12.99
N LEU A 76 -3.05 -3.78 12.32
CA LEU A 76 -3.21 -5.07 13.03
C LEU A 76 -2.01 -5.33 13.94
N ALA A 77 -0.80 -5.12 13.45
CA ALA A 77 0.42 -5.35 14.22
C ALA A 77 0.55 -4.43 15.44
N ASP A 78 0.16 -3.14 15.31
CA ASP A 78 0.15 -2.19 16.43
C ASP A 78 -0.86 -2.60 17.52
N LEU A 79 -2.08 -2.95 17.11
CA LEU A 79 -3.10 -3.42 18.06
C LEU A 79 -2.68 -4.73 18.74
N ALA A 80 -2.01 -5.64 18.01
CA ALA A 80 -1.49 -6.88 18.58
C ALA A 80 -0.33 -6.63 19.55
N ALA A 81 0.59 -5.71 19.23
CA ALA A 81 1.70 -5.33 20.10
C ALA A 81 1.22 -4.67 21.40
N ARG A 82 0.01 -4.12 21.41
CA ARG A 82 -0.66 -3.53 22.59
C ARG A 82 -1.60 -4.52 23.29
N ALA A 83 -1.68 -5.76 22.83
CA ALA A 83 -2.61 -6.78 23.32
C ALA A 83 -4.11 -6.38 23.25
N GLU A 84 -4.46 -5.49 22.32
CA GLU A 84 -5.86 -5.10 22.06
C GLU A 84 -6.57 -6.12 21.15
N VAL A 85 -5.80 -6.82 20.30
CA VAL A 85 -6.26 -7.98 19.49
C VAL A 85 -5.15 -9.04 19.42
N GLY A 86 -5.52 -10.29 19.12
CA GLY A 86 -4.56 -11.37 18.88
C GLY A 86 -4.46 -11.77 17.41
N TYR A 87 -3.26 -11.97 16.88
CA TYR A 87 -3.06 -12.45 15.50
C TYR A 87 -3.84 -13.72 15.16
N GLN A 88 -3.95 -14.65 16.15
CA GLN A 88 -4.61 -15.94 15.98
C GLN A 88 -6.10 -15.90 16.32
N GLU A 89 -6.63 -14.75 16.68
CA GLU A 89 -8.06 -14.61 16.91
C GLU A 89 -8.84 -14.76 15.62
N GLN A 90 -9.93 -15.50 15.71
CA GLN A 90 -10.78 -15.77 14.55
C GLN A 90 -11.59 -14.53 14.16
N ILE A 91 -11.84 -14.36 12.88
CA ILE A 91 -12.65 -13.26 12.35
C ILE A 91 -14.04 -13.18 12.99
N THR A 92 -14.58 -14.32 13.46
CA THR A 92 -15.88 -14.41 14.10
C THR A 92 -15.98 -13.70 15.45
N ALA A 93 -14.86 -13.44 16.12
CA ALA A 93 -14.80 -12.70 17.37
C ALA A 93 -15.30 -11.26 17.22
N TYR A 94 -14.96 -10.64 16.08
CA TYR A 94 -15.22 -9.22 15.82
C TYR A 94 -16.34 -8.95 14.79
N LEU A 95 -16.96 -10.01 14.27
CA LEU A 95 -18.09 -9.87 13.36
C LEU A 95 -19.41 -9.71 14.11
N PRO A 96 -20.32 -8.83 13.67
CA PRO A 96 -21.68 -8.80 14.15
C PRO A 96 -22.38 -10.12 13.81
N ALA A 97 -23.38 -10.53 14.61
CA ALA A 97 -23.99 -11.84 14.53
C ALA A 97 -24.49 -12.22 13.11
N HIS A 98 -25.07 -11.26 12.40
CA HIS A 98 -25.61 -11.46 11.05
C HIS A 98 -24.53 -11.65 9.97
N ALA A 99 -23.28 -11.24 10.25
CA ALA A 99 -22.15 -11.35 9.32
C ALA A 99 -21.26 -12.58 9.57
N ARG A 100 -21.54 -13.36 10.62
CA ARG A 100 -20.74 -14.53 10.98
C ARG A 100 -20.96 -15.69 10.02
N PRO A 101 -19.88 -16.20 9.37
CA PRO A 101 -20.00 -17.43 8.58
C PRO A 101 -20.30 -18.63 9.49
N ARG A 102 -21.03 -19.61 8.95
CA ARG A 102 -21.43 -20.82 9.73
C ARG A 102 -20.23 -21.60 10.29
N ARG A 103 -19.13 -21.62 9.57
CA ARG A 103 -17.85 -22.25 9.98
C ARG A 103 -16.71 -21.38 9.45
N SER A 104 -15.79 -20.99 10.29
CA SER A 104 -14.56 -20.30 9.91
C SER A 104 -13.49 -20.56 10.94
N SER A 105 -12.32 -20.92 10.49
CA SER A 105 -11.08 -20.96 11.27
C SER A 105 -10.11 -19.86 10.84
N VAL A 106 -10.56 -18.94 9.98
CA VAL A 106 -9.75 -17.83 9.47
C VAL A 106 -9.42 -16.87 10.61
N THR A 107 -8.15 -16.56 10.76
CA THR A 107 -7.64 -15.62 11.76
C THR A 107 -7.36 -14.25 11.18
N LEU A 108 -7.10 -13.26 12.04
CA LEU A 108 -6.68 -11.92 11.61
C LEU A 108 -5.36 -11.99 10.82
N LEU A 109 -4.41 -12.82 11.27
CA LEU A 109 -3.15 -13.04 10.56
C LEU A 109 -3.35 -13.68 9.18
N ASP A 110 -4.29 -14.61 9.05
CA ASP A 110 -4.61 -15.23 7.75
C ASP A 110 -5.11 -14.18 6.74
N LEU A 111 -5.88 -13.19 7.21
CA LEU A 111 -6.29 -12.07 6.35
C LEU A 111 -5.10 -11.20 5.93
N ALA A 112 -4.24 -10.81 6.89
CA ALA A 112 -3.07 -9.96 6.66
C ALA A 112 -2.02 -10.62 5.75
N THR A 113 -1.94 -11.96 5.74
CA THR A 113 -1.01 -12.76 4.94
C THR A 113 -1.67 -13.46 3.75
N HIS A 114 -2.90 -13.09 3.42
CA HIS A 114 -3.66 -13.64 2.30
C HIS A 114 -3.89 -15.17 2.32
N ARG A 115 -3.84 -15.78 3.51
CA ARG A 115 -4.05 -17.24 3.73
C ARG A 115 -5.49 -17.64 4.01
N GLY A 116 -6.37 -16.69 4.21
CA GLY A 116 -7.76 -16.94 4.60
C GLY A 116 -8.62 -17.69 3.54
N GLY A 117 -8.07 -18.03 2.39
CA GLY A 117 -8.81 -18.69 1.31
C GLY A 117 -9.92 -17.83 0.68
N LEU A 118 -9.86 -16.51 0.89
CA LEU A 118 -10.85 -15.57 0.39
C LEU A 118 -10.57 -15.22 -1.09
N PRO A 119 -11.64 -14.94 -1.89
CA PRO A 119 -11.47 -14.51 -3.27
C PRO A 119 -10.75 -13.16 -3.36
N ARG A 120 -10.16 -12.86 -4.51
CA ARG A 120 -9.46 -11.59 -4.78
C ARG A 120 -10.36 -10.37 -4.56
N LEU A 121 -11.56 -10.40 -5.14
CA LEU A 121 -12.60 -9.38 -4.98
C LEU A 121 -13.78 -9.97 -4.21
N PRO A 122 -14.52 -9.14 -3.45
CA PRO A 122 -15.64 -9.64 -2.70
C PRO A 122 -16.76 -10.16 -3.61
N PRO A 123 -17.49 -11.20 -3.18
CA PRO A 123 -18.66 -11.69 -3.90
C PRO A 123 -19.68 -10.57 -4.17
N GLY A 124 -20.25 -10.57 -5.38
CA GLY A 124 -21.20 -9.54 -5.80
C GLY A 124 -20.58 -8.21 -6.26
N PHE A 125 -19.26 -8.07 -6.18
CA PHE A 125 -18.55 -6.84 -6.55
C PHE A 125 -18.90 -6.37 -7.98
N LEU A 126 -18.78 -7.24 -8.99
CA LEU A 126 -19.04 -6.87 -10.39
C LEU A 126 -20.47 -6.36 -10.60
N ARG A 127 -21.44 -6.97 -9.91
CA ARG A 127 -22.83 -6.53 -9.95
C ARG A 127 -23.02 -5.13 -9.33
N ARG A 128 -22.33 -4.87 -8.20
CA ARG A 128 -22.37 -3.55 -7.55
C ARG A 128 -21.64 -2.48 -8.34
N ALA A 129 -20.49 -2.81 -8.92
CA ALA A 129 -19.74 -1.89 -9.77
C ALA A 129 -20.55 -1.49 -11.01
N GLY A 130 -21.22 -2.45 -11.68
CA GLY A 130 -22.01 -2.19 -12.88
C GLY A 130 -21.22 -1.40 -13.93
N TRP A 131 -21.83 -0.36 -14.49
CA TRP A 131 -21.19 0.52 -15.47
C TRP A 131 -20.02 1.34 -14.88
N ARG A 132 -19.93 1.51 -13.56
CA ARG A 132 -18.82 2.19 -12.89
C ARG A 132 -17.53 1.36 -12.81
N LEU A 133 -17.54 0.11 -13.28
CA LEU A 133 -16.37 -0.77 -13.26
C LEU A 133 -15.13 -0.12 -13.88
N LEU A 134 -15.31 0.76 -14.87
CA LEU A 134 -14.22 1.43 -15.57
C LEU A 134 -13.84 2.80 -15.00
N THR A 135 -14.68 3.38 -14.13
CA THR A 135 -14.48 4.74 -13.59
C THR A 135 -14.24 4.76 -12.09
N ASP A 136 -15.15 4.17 -11.31
CA ASP A 136 -15.09 4.12 -9.84
C ASP A 136 -15.72 2.81 -9.34
N PRO A 137 -15.00 1.69 -9.41
CA PRO A 137 -15.56 0.35 -9.23
C PRO A 137 -16.03 0.03 -7.81
N TYR A 138 -15.50 0.73 -6.80
CA TYR A 138 -15.80 0.45 -5.38
C TYR A 138 -16.88 1.37 -4.77
N ALA A 139 -17.31 2.41 -5.47
CA ALA A 139 -18.20 3.46 -4.95
C ALA A 139 -19.54 2.95 -4.40
N ARG A 140 -20.01 1.79 -4.84
CA ARG A 140 -21.30 1.22 -4.44
C ARG A 140 -21.19 -0.04 -3.57
N TYR A 141 -19.97 -0.42 -3.18
CA TYR A 141 -19.77 -1.58 -2.33
C TYR A 141 -19.71 -1.15 -0.87
N ILE A 142 -20.87 -1.16 -0.22
CA ILE A 142 -21.06 -0.67 1.15
C ILE A 142 -20.79 -1.75 2.21
N LEU A 143 -20.81 -1.37 3.48
CA LEU A 143 -20.50 -2.25 4.60
C LEU A 143 -21.44 -3.46 4.69
N ASP A 144 -22.72 -3.27 4.41
CA ASP A 144 -23.72 -4.36 4.40
C ASP A 144 -23.38 -5.41 3.32
N ASP A 145 -22.85 -4.98 2.17
CA ASP A 145 -22.39 -5.90 1.13
C ASP A 145 -21.18 -6.72 1.60
N LEU A 146 -20.23 -6.07 2.29
CA LEU A 146 -19.06 -6.73 2.86
C LEU A 146 -19.48 -7.79 3.89
N TYR A 147 -20.40 -7.45 4.79
CA TYR A 147 -20.93 -8.37 5.80
C TYR A 147 -21.75 -9.50 5.19
N ALA A 148 -22.64 -9.21 4.24
CA ALA A 148 -23.41 -10.22 3.54
C ALA A 148 -22.52 -11.20 2.75
N ALA A 149 -21.42 -10.70 2.15
CA ALA A 149 -20.43 -11.53 1.49
C ALA A 149 -19.66 -12.40 2.50
N THR A 150 -19.30 -11.84 3.66
CA THR A 150 -18.59 -12.55 4.74
C THR A 150 -19.45 -13.66 5.35
N ALA A 151 -20.73 -13.43 5.62
CA ALA A 151 -21.66 -14.43 6.15
C ALA A 151 -21.77 -15.68 5.25
N ARG A 152 -21.57 -15.53 3.94
CA ARG A 152 -21.65 -16.61 2.94
C ARG A 152 -20.32 -17.30 2.70
N LEU A 153 -19.25 -16.87 3.36
CA LEU A 153 -17.93 -17.48 3.19
C LEU A 153 -17.96 -18.95 3.56
N ARG A 154 -17.34 -19.74 2.70
CA ARG A 154 -16.94 -21.13 2.95
C ARG A 154 -15.44 -21.21 2.69
N PRO A 155 -14.62 -20.61 3.55
CA PRO A 155 -13.18 -20.54 3.30
C PRO A 155 -12.60 -21.95 3.23
N THR A 156 -11.96 -22.24 2.11
CA THR A 156 -11.14 -23.42 1.96
C THR A 156 -9.78 -23.08 2.56
N TYR A 157 -9.55 -23.47 3.79
CA TYR A 157 -8.26 -23.27 4.44
C TYR A 157 -7.22 -24.19 3.83
N ARG A 158 -6.20 -23.62 3.22
CA ARG A 158 -5.01 -24.34 2.76
C ARG A 158 -3.78 -23.66 3.38
N PRO A 159 -3.19 -24.22 4.45
CA PRO A 159 -2.08 -23.61 5.17
C PRO A 159 -0.85 -23.27 4.30
N ALA A 160 -0.66 -24.01 3.21
CA ALA A 160 0.51 -23.89 2.34
C ALA A 160 0.33 -22.88 1.18
N ALA A 161 -0.91 -22.43 0.90
CA ALA A 161 -1.20 -21.61 -0.28
C ALA A 161 -1.79 -20.27 0.11
N ALA A 162 -1.08 -19.19 -0.23
CA ALA A 162 -1.55 -17.82 -0.04
C ALA A 162 -2.03 -17.25 -1.38
N ARG A 163 -3.21 -16.62 -1.39
CA ARG A 163 -3.82 -16.01 -2.58
C ARG A 163 -4.21 -14.57 -2.28
N TYR A 164 -3.60 -13.64 -3.01
CA TYR A 164 -3.86 -12.21 -2.83
C TYR A 164 -5.36 -11.87 -2.82
N SER A 165 -5.82 -11.23 -1.75
CA SER A 165 -7.22 -10.91 -1.52
C SER A 165 -7.41 -9.46 -1.07
N THR A 166 -7.99 -8.64 -1.93
CA THR A 166 -8.48 -7.30 -1.58
C THR A 166 -9.66 -7.38 -0.61
N PHE A 167 -10.53 -8.39 -0.80
CA PHE A 167 -11.64 -8.65 0.10
C PHE A 167 -11.15 -8.97 1.53
N GLY A 168 -10.11 -9.81 1.65
CA GLY A 168 -9.56 -10.18 2.96
C GLY A 168 -9.02 -8.98 3.74
N ILE A 169 -8.28 -8.08 3.09
CA ILE A 169 -7.76 -6.88 3.76
C ILE A 169 -8.86 -5.85 4.05
N ALA A 170 -9.84 -5.70 3.17
CA ALA A 170 -11.00 -4.84 3.45
C ALA A 170 -11.76 -5.35 4.69
N LEU A 171 -11.98 -6.66 4.77
CA LEU A 171 -12.58 -7.29 5.95
C LEU A 171 -11.70 -7.08 7.19
N LEU A 172 -10.38 -7.29 7.09
CA LEU A 172 -9.46 -7.06 8.21
C LEU A 172 -9.62 -5.65 8.80
N GLY A 173 -9.54 -4.60 7.97
CA GLY A 173 -9.67 -3.23 8.47
C GLY A 173 -11.01 -2.98 9.17
N GLN A 174 -12.12 -3.56 8.66
CA GLN A 174 -13.41 -3.47 9.31
C GLN A 174 -13.46 -4.23 10.64
N LEU A 175 -12.80 -5.40 10.74
CA LEU A 175 -12.72 -6.15 11.99
C LEU A 175 -11.92 -5.39 13.06
N LEU A 176 -10.85 -4.69 12.67
CA LEU A 176 -10.07 -3.85 13.59
C LEU A 176 -10.91 -2.66 14.09
N ALA A 177 -11.69 -2.04 13.21
CA ALA A 177 -12.65 -1.01 13.59
C ALA A 177 -13.72 -1.53 14.58
N ASN A 178 -14.25 -2.73 14.33
CA ASN A 178 -15.20 -3.36 15.24
C ASN A 178 -14.59 -3.73 16.60
N ALA A 179 -13.34 -4.20 16.62
CA ALA A 179 -12.62 -4.57 17.84
C ALA A 179 -12.41 -3.37 18.77
N THR A 180 -12.13 -2.20 18.19
CA THR A 180 -11.83 -0.97 18.96
C THR A 180 -13.03 -0.06 19.14
N GLY A 181 -14.13 -0.28 18.41
CA GLY A 181 -15.28 0.62 18.40
C GLY A 181 -15.02 1.97 17.70
N GLN A 182 -13.91 2.11 16.97
CA GLN A 182 -13.53 3.34 16.25
C GLN A 182 -13.67 3.15 14.74
N PRO A 183 -14.04 4.19 13.97
CA PRO A 183 -13.97 4.15 12.51
C PRO A 183 -12.54 3.85 12.02
N TYR A 184 -12.42 3.05 10.96
CA TYR A 184 -11.13 2.61 10.43
C TYR A 184 -10.16 3.75 10.12
N ASP A 185 -10.62 4.81 9.48
CA ASP A 185 -9.84 5.96 9.07
C ASP A 185 -9.29 6.74 10.26
N GLN A 186 -10.12 6.95 11.29
CA GLN A 186 -9.69 7.57 12.55
C GLN A 186 -8.68 6.69 13.28
N LEU A 187 -8.98 5.39 13.43
CA LEU A 187 -8.10 4.43 14.08
C LEU A 187 -6.72 4.38 13.40
N LEU A 188 -6.69 4.32 12.07
CA LEU A 188 -5.45 4.34 11.30
C LEU A 188 -4.68 5.64 11.49
N THR A 189 -5.38 6.78 11.50
CA THR A 189 -4.78 8.10 11.69
C THR A 189 -4.11 8.20 13.06
N ASP A 190 -4.83 7.84 14.11
CA ASP A 190 -4.36 7.99 15.50
C ASP A 190 -3.23 7.02 15.84
N ARG A 191 -3.27 5.79 15.30
CA ARG A 191 -2.35 4.72 15.67
C ARG A 191 -1.12 4.62 14.78
N ILE A 192 -1.23 5.04 13.52
CA ILE A 192 -0.18 4.84 12.51
C ILE A 192 0.26 6.16 11.89
N LEU A 193 -0.67 6.93 11.29
CA LEU A 193 -0.28 8.07 10.48
C LEU A 193 0.32 9.20 11.31
N HIS A 194 -0.33 9.63 12.37
CA HIS A 194 0.17 10.68 13.26
C HIS A 194 1.47 10.29 13.96
N PRO A 195 1.60 9.10 14.59
CA PRO A 195 2.85 8.69 15.24
C PRO A 195 4.05 8.60 14.28
N LEU A 196 3.83 8.28 13.01
CA LEU A 196 4.88 8.28 11.98
C LEU A 196 5.08 9.64 11.30
N GLY A 197 4.33 10.68 11.67
CA GLY A 197 4.39 12.01 11.08
C GLY A 197 3.91 12.09 9.63
N LEU A 198 3.01 11.19 9.22
CA LEU A 198 2.47 11.11 7.86
C LEU A 198 1.24 12.03 7.72
N THR A 199 1.48 13.33 7.79
CA THR A 199 0.43 14.34 7.95
C THR A 199 -0.39 14.61 6.68
N ARG A 200 0.09 14.16 5.54
CA ARG A 200 -0.58 14.31 4.23
C ARG A 200 -1.04 12.96 3.63
N THR A 201 -0.94 11.89 4.42
CA THR A 201 -1.47 10.56 4.10
C THR A 201 -2.83 10.38 4.75
N GLY A 202 -3.80 9.83 4.03
CA GLY A 202 -5.15 9.60 4.57
C GLY A 202 -6.11 9.03 3.53
N ALA A 203 -7.37 8.82 3.93
CA ALA A 203 -8.45 8.27 3.09
C ALA A 203 -9.50 9.32 2.66
N THR A 204 -9.28 10.60 2.94
CA THR A 204 -10.18 11.68 2.54
C THR A 204 -10.21 11.86 1.02
N THR A 205 -11.29 12.46 0.49
CA THR A 205 -11.35 12.76 -0.94
C THR A 205 -10.27 13.76 -1.35
N LEU A 206 -9.71 13.57 -2.55
CA LEU A 206 -8.78 14.51 -3.18
C LEU A 206 -9.46 15.48 -4.15
N ALA A 207 -10.78 15.37 -4.34
CA ALA A 207 -11.50 16.11 -5.37
C ALA A 207 -11.39 17.65 -5.22
N ASP A 208 -11.35 18.10 -3.98
CA ASP A 208 -11.31 19.53 -3.64
C ASP A 208 -9.88 20.02 -3.25
N ASP A 209 -8.85 19.18 -3.43
CA ASP A 209 -7.48 19.54 -3.15
C ASP A 209 -6.75 20.02 -4.41
N PRO A 210 -6.51 21.34 -4.56
CA PRO A 210 -5.84 21.90 -5.74
C PRO A 210 -4.37 21.46 -5.86
N THR A 211 -3.78 20.91 -4.79
CA THR A 211 -2.39 20.43 -4.77
C THR A 211 -2.29 18.92 -5.07
N ALA A 212 -3.41 18.22 -5.23
CA ALA A 212 -3.42 16.83 -5.60
C ALA A 212 -3.18 16.64 -7.10
N ALA A 213 -2.46 15.58 -7.44
CA ALA A 213 -2.30 15.18 -8.84
C ALA A 213 -3.62 14.66 -9.41
N SER A 214 -3.99 15.05 -10.63
CA SER A 214 -5.08 14.40 -11.36
C SER A 214 -4.63 13.03 -11.87
N GLY A 215 -5.48 12.02 -11.72
CA GLY A 215 -5.21 10.68 -12.27
C GLY A 215 -5.44 10.61 -13.77
N HIS A 216 -4.66 9.79 -14.48
CA HIS A 216 -4.77 9.69 -15.94
C HIS A 216 -4.81 8.24 -16.43
N ARG A 217 -5.63 8.00 -17.44
CA ARG A 217 -5.58 6.80 -18.27
C ARG A 217 -5.09 7.19 -19.66
N ARG A 218 -3.86 6.83 -20.00
CA ARG A 218 -3.10 7.43 -21.09
C ARG A 218 -2.96 8.94 -20.84
N ALA A 219 -3.37 9.80 -21.79
CA ALA A 219 -3.34 11.26 -21.63
C ALA A 219 -4.65 11.86 -21.07
N HIS A 220 -5.68 11.04 -20.80
CA HIS A 220 -7.00 11.53 -20.37
C HIS A 220 -7.16 11.49 -18.86
N PRO A 221 -7.60 12.59 -18.22
CA PRO A 221 -7.89 12.60 -16.79
C PRO A 221 -9.05 11.65 -16.47
N VAL A 222 -8.98 11.01 -15.30
CA VAL A 222 -10.01 10.12 -14.77
C VAL A 222 -10.37 10.52 -13.35
N PRO A 223 -11.59 10.23 -12.88
CA PRO A 223 -12.00 10.54 -11.52
C PRO A 223 -11.18 9.76 -10.49
N TYR A 224 -11.07 10.31 -9.29
CA TYR A 224 -10.59 9.59 -8.10
C TYR A 224 -11.57 8.47 -7.74
N TRP A 225 -11.04 7.41 -7.12
CA TRP A 225 -11.87 6.31 -6.67
C TRP A 225 -12.45 6.52 -5.27
N THR A 226 -13.70 6.13 -5.11
CA THR A 226 -14.40 6.08 -3.81
C THR A 226 -14.43 4.64 -3.32
N PHE A 227 -13.82 4.35 -2.17
CA PHE A 227 -13.61 2.97 -1.76
C PHE A 227 -14.65 2.39 -0.81
N GLN A 228 -15.48 3.19 -0.14
CA GLN A 228 -16.50 2.74 0.80
C GLN A 228 -15.97 1.60 1.72
N ALA A 229 -16.67 0.47 1.81
CA ALA A 229 -16.27 -0.68 2.63
C ALA A 229 -14.93 -1.32 2.23
N ILE A 230 -14.38 -0.98 1.06
CA ILE A 230 -13.09 -1.48 0.59
C ILE A 230 -11.93 -0.53 0.96
N ALA A 231 -12.21 0.57 1.65
CA ALA A 231 -11.23 1.58 2.04
C ALA A 231 -9.95 0.99 2.65
N PRO A 232 -9.99 0.00 3.58
CA PRO A 232 -8.79 -0.57 4.16
C PRO A 232 -7.86 -1.27 3.17
N ALA A 233 -8.34 -1.54 1.95
CA ALA A 233 -7.57 -2.24 0.94
C ALA A 233 -7.06 -1.33 -0.20
N GLY A 234 -7.41 -0.03 -0.21
CA GLY A 234 -7.06 0.78 -1.36
C GLY A 234 -7.24 2.29 -1.30
N ALA A 235 -7.84 2.85 -0.24
CA ALA A 235 -8.32 4.23 -0.24
C ALA A 235 -7.27 5.29 0.08
N LEU A 236 -6.09 4.93 0.57
CA LEU A 236 -5.12 5.94 0.97
C LEU A 236 -4.59 6.72 -0.24
N HIS A 237 -4.43 7.99 -0.04
CA HIS A 237 -3.53 8.86 -0.80
C HIS A 237 -2.31 9.18 0.06
N SER A 238 -1.20 9.55 -0.58
CA SER A 238 0.04 9.91 0.10
C SER A 238 0.89 10.83 -0.77
N THR A 239 2.03 11.26 -0.24
CA THR A 239 3.01 12.16 -0.88
C THR A 239 4.39 11.51 -0.90
N GLY A 240 5.32 12.08 -1.67
CA GLY A 240 6.71 11.65 -1.66
C GLY A 240 7.36 11.82 -0.29
N THR A 241 7.10 12.96 0.37
CA THR A 241 7.59 13.25 1.72
C THR A 241 7.11 12.22 2.74
N ASP A 242 5.81 11.92 2.74
CA ASP A 242 5.25 10.95 3.70
C ASP A 242 5.73 9.52 3.42
N LEU A 243 5.80 9.11 2.13
CA LEU A 243 6.34 7.79 1.79
C LEU A 243 7.83 7.66 2.10
N LEU A 244 8.62 8.76 2.05
CA LEU A 244 10.00 8.76 2.54
C LEU A 244 10.05 8.46 4.03
N ARG A 245 9.23 9.14 4.85
CA ARG A 245 9.13 8.87 6.30
C ARG A 245 8.67 7.44 6.58
N TYR A 246 7.70 6.96 5.82
CA TYR A 246 7.23 5.57 5.92
C TYR A 246 8.34 4.56 5.58
N LEU A 247 9.13 4.79 4.54
CA LEU A 247 10.32 3.99 4.22
C LEU A 247 11.34 4.00 5.35
N GLN A 248 11.66 5.19 5.88
CA GLN A 248 12.61 5.33 6.99
C GLN A 248 12.15 4.56 8.23
N SER A 249 10.86 4.60 8.56
CA SER A 249 10.31 3.80 9.66
C SER A 249 10.39 2.29 9.42
N GLN A 250 10.23 1.83 8.18
CA GLN A 250 10.39 0.43 7.81
C GLN A 250 11.85 -0.04 7.87
N LEU A 251 12.80 0.83 7.55
CA LEU A 251 14.24 0.53 7.56
C LEU A 251 14.86 0.60 8.94
N ALA A 252 14.36 1.48 9.80
CA ALA A 252 14.81 1.67 11.18
C ALA A 252 13.61 1.78 12.12
N PRO A 253 12.97 0.66 12.46
CA PRO A 253 11.86 0.64 13.40
C PRO A 253 12.29 1.24 14.74
N GLY A 254 11.52 2.22 15.25
CA GLY A 254 11.76 2.85 16.55
C GLY A 254 11.48 1.91 17.72
N GLN A 255 11.58 2.45 18.94
CA GLN A 255 11.21 1.72 20.16
C GLN A 255 9.68 1.75 20.39
N GLY A 256 9.20 0.90 21.31
CA GLY A 256 7.79 0.83 21.71
C GLY A 256 6.90 -0.01 20.82
N PRO A 257 5.57 0.02 21.07
CA PRO A 257 4.61 -0.85 20.37
C PRO A 257 4.64 -0.71 18.84
N LEU A 258 4.74 0.50 18.33
CA LEU A 258 4.76 0.73 16.89
C LEU A 258 6.05 0.21 16.22
N GLY A 259 7.21 0.37 16.87
CA GLY A 259 8.47 -0.22 16.39
C GLY A 259 8.40 -1.76 16.37
N THR A 260 7.85 -2.35 17.45
CA THR A 260 7.57 -3.80 17.52
C THR A 260 6.62 -4.22 16.38
N ALA A 261 5.56 -3.45 16.15
CA ALA A 261 4.59 -3.72 15.09
C ALA A 261 5.24 -3.73 13.69
N ILE A 262 6.08 -2.73 13.39
CA ILE A 262 6.82 -2.66 12.13
C ILE A 262 7.68 -3.93 11.95
N ALA A 263 8.46 -4.30 12.96
CA ALA A 263 9.30 -5.50 12.92
C ALA A 263 8.47 -6.80 12.72
N GLN A 264 7.28 -6.88 13.31
CA GLN A 264 6.37 -8.01 13.12
C GLN A 264 5.81 -8.09 11.69
N THR A 265 5.53 -6.95 11.04
CA THR A 265 5.11 -6.97 9.63
C THR A 265 6.21 -7.44 8.68
N GLN A 266 7.46 -7.45 9.11
CA GLN A 266 8.62 -7.88 8.32
C GLN A 266 9.00 -9.35 8.55
N GLN A 267 8.16 -10.13 9.21
CA GLN A 267 8.39 -11.58 9.35
C GLN A 267 7.88 -12.31 8.10
N PRO A 268 8.75 -13.03 7.36
CA PRO A 268 8.32 -13.82 6.21
C PRO A 268 7.26 -14.85 6.60
N GLY A 269 6.19 -14.90 5.84
CA GLY A 269 5.06 -15.79 6.05
C GLY A 269 4.98 -16.88 4.98
N PRO A 270 3.77 -17.29 4.59
CA PRO A 270 3.55 -18.39 3.65
C PRO A 270 4.00 -18.02 2.22
N THR A 271 4.46 -19.04 1.49
CA THR A 271 4.73 -18.92 0.05
C THR A 271 3.45 -18.68 -0.76
N ILE A 272 3.63 -18.01 -1.89
CA ILE A 272 2.58 -17.79 -2.87
C ILE A 272 2.48 -18.99 -3.81
N ASP A 273 1.28 -19.37 -4.25
CA ASP A 273 1.05 -20.51 -5.15
C ASP A 273 1.87 -20.46 -6.46
N THR A 274 2.29 -19.26 -6.89
CA THR A 274 2.82 -19.02 -8.23
C THR A 274 4.32 -18.78 -8.28
N GLY A 275 5.06 -18.90 -7.17
CA GLY A 275 6.49 -18.62 -7.20
C GLY A 275 7.19 -18.68 -5.84
N PRO A 276 8.46 -18.27 -5.81
CA PRO A 276 9.30 -18.28 -4.61
C PRO A 276 9.02 -17.09 -3.67
N GLU A 277 8.11 -16.20 -4.04
CA GLU A 277 7.71 -15.09 -3.19
C GLU A 277 6.85 -15.60 -2.03
N GLN A 278 6.87 -14.82 -0.95
CA GLN A 278 6.10 -15.04 0.27
C GLN A 278 5.24 -13.82 0.56
N PHE A 279 4.21 -14.00 1.36
CA PHE A 279 3.54 -12.88 2.03
C PHE A 279 4.02 -12.78 3.47
N SER A 280 4.46 -11.59 3.87
CA SER A 280 4.42 -11.14 5.25
C SER A 280 3.18 -10.27 5.47
N PRO A 281 2.81 -9.89 6.71
CA PRO A 281 1.63 -9.06 6.92
C PRO A 281 1.68 -7.76 6.10
N GLY A 282 0.84 -7.69 5.07
CA GLY A 282 0.73 -6.54 4.16
C GLY A 282 1.79 -6.43 3.06
N TRP A 283 2.85 -7.24 3.06
CA TRP A 283 3.93 -7.15 2.07
C TRP A 283 4.07 -8.42 1.26
N PHE A 284 4.48 -8.29 0.00
CA PHE A 284 5.21 -9.34 -0.69
C PHE A 284 6.64 -9.33 -0.17
N CYS A 285 7.24 -10.50 0.01
CA CYS A 285 8.65 -10.58 0.38
C CYS A 285 9.37 -11.75 -0.32
N ARG A 286 10.69 -11.64 -0.37
CA ARG A 286 11.57 -12.69 -0.88
C ARG A 286 12.94 -12.57 -0.21
N THR A 287 13.41 -13.67 0.34
CA THR A 287 14.78 -13.79 0.84
C THR A 287 15.67 -14.34 -0.28
N HIS A 288 16.78 -13.67 -0.52
CA HIS A 288 17.81 -14.09 -1.46
C HIS A 288 19.19 -13.69 -0.92
N ASN A 289 20.12 -14.64 -0.87
CA ASN A 289 21.46 -14.47 -0.29
C ASN A 289 21.42 -13.89 1.14
N GLY A 290 20.53 -14.41 1.99
CA GLY A 290 20.38 -13.98 3.38
C GLY A 290 19.74 -12.61 3.60
N ARG A 291 19.38 -11.87 2.53
CA ARG A 291 18.76 -10.55 2.61
C ARG A 291 17.28 -10.63 2.22
N THR A 292 16.40 -10.15 3.08
CA THR A 292 14.96 -10.13 2.78
C THR A 292 14.53 -8.78 2.22
N ARG A 293 13.87 -8.82 1.08
CA ARG A 293 13.31 -7.65 0.41
C ARG A 293 11.81 -7.70 0.51
N PHE A 294 11.22 -6.56 0.87
CA PHE A 294 9.79 -6.37 0.99
C PHE A 294 9.30 -5.39 -0.05
N TRP A 295 8.11 -5.61 -0.64
CA TRP A 295 7.53 -4.66 -1.58
C TRP A 295 6.01 -4.76 -1.61
N HIS A 296 5.41 -3.69 -2.06
CA HIS A 296 4.02 -3.69 -2.50
C HIS A 296 3.84 -2.69 -3.65
N SER A 297 2.90 -2.97 -4.54
CA SER A 297 2.48 -2.05 -5.60
C SER A 297 1.01 -1.72 -5.47
N GLY A 298 0.63 -0.55 -5.92
CA GLY A 298 -0.75 -0.12 -5.96
C GLY A 298 -1.15 0.45 -7.30
N GLY A 299 -2.44 0.42 -7.56
CA GLY A 299 -3.00 1.05 -8.74
C GLY A 299 -4.48 1.34 -8.56
N THR A 300 -4.90 2.44 -9.16
CA THR A 300 -6.30 2.86 -9.27
C THR A 300 -6.64 3.17 -10.72
N GLY A 301 -7.77 3.82 -10.95
CA GLY A 301 -8.17 4.24 -12.30
C GLY A 301 -7.17 5.16 -13.00
N GLY A 302 -6.42 5.95 -12.23
CA GLY A 302 -5.52 6.96 -12.76
C GLY A 302 -4.15 7.04 -12.10
N PHE A 303 -3.80 6.14 -11.18
CA PHE A 303 -2.55 6.23 -10.42
C PHE A 303 -1.84 4.89 -10.32
N THR A 304 -0.53 4.95 -10.20
CA THR A 304 0.35 3.81 -9.90
C THR A 304 1.25 4.18 -8.72
N SER A 305 1.38 3.27 -7.76
CA SER A 305 2.33 3.35 -6.67
C SER A 305 3.20 2.10 -6.61
N TYR A 306 4.42 2.26 -6.12
CA TYR A 306 5.33 1.17 -5.83
C TYR A 306 6.20 1.52 -4.64
N LEU A 307 6.42 0.56 -3.73
CA LEU A 307 7.33 0.70 -2.61
C LEU A 307 8.10 -0.60 -2.43
N LYS A 308 9.43 -0.50 -2.24
CA LYS A 308 10.31 -1.63 -2.00
C LYS A 308 11.43 -1.23 -1.06
N PHE A 309 11.80 -2.14 -0.14
CA PHE A 309 12.89 -1.90 0.79
C PHE A 309 13.58 -3.20 1.21
N CYS A 310 14.78 -3.05 1.75
CA CYS A 310 15.61 -4.10 2.34
C CYS A 310 16.22 -3.56 3.64
N PRO A 311 15.73 -3.99 4.82
CA PRO A 311 16.27 -3.54 6.10
C PRO A 311 17.77 -3.85 6.25
N ASP A 312 18.21 -5.03 5.80
CA ASP A 312 19.60 -5.50 5.93
C ASP A 312 20.63 -4.56 5.27
N THR A 313 20.21 -3.75 4.31
CA THR A 313 21.07 -2.80 3.60
C THR A 313 20.66 -1.35 3.78
N ALA A 314 19.68 -1.08 4.66
CA ALA A 314 19.09 0.24 4.84
C ALA A 314 18.72 0.91 3.49
N THR A 315 18.19 0.13 2.53
CA THR A 315 17.87 0.60 1.18
C THR A 315 16.38 0.55 0.94
N GLY A 316 15.81 1.63 0.42
CA GLY A 316 14.38 1.71 0.12
C GLY A 316 14.04 2.67 -1.00
N ILE A 317 12.92 2.41 -1.69
CA ILE A 317 12.39 3.28 -2.73
C ILE A 317 10.86 3.29 -2.71
N ALA A 318 10.28 4.47 -2.95
CA ALA A 318 8.86 4.64 -3.22
C ALA A 318 8.68 5.44 -4.52
N VAL A 319 7.73 5.04 -5.34
CA VAL A 319 7.37 5.72 -6.60
C VAL A 319 5.87 5.98 -6.61
N LEU A 320 5.49 7.20 -6.91
CA LEU A 320 4.12 7.65 -7.15
C LEU A 320 4.01 8.22 -8.56
N ALA A 321 3.02 7.83 -9.32
CA ALA A 321 2.77 8.37 -10.66
C ALA A 321 1.27 8.57 -10.89
N ASN A 322 0.91 9.69 -11.51
CA ASN A 322 -0.49 10.02 -11.84
C ASN A 322 -0.93 9.40 -13.18
N THR A 323 -0.62 8.15 -13.36
CA THR A 323 -1.03 7.33 -14.50
C THR A 323 -1.48 5.94 -14.05
N THR A 324 -2.50 5.39 -14.72
CA THR A 324 -2.96 4.03 -14.47
C THR A 324 -1.86 3.00 -14.76
N PRO A 325 -1.79 1.86 -14.05
CA PRO A 325 -0.89 0.79 -14.39
C PRO A 325 -1.14 0.30 -15.84
N ALA A 326 -0.26 0.69 -16.76
CA ALA A 326 -0.31 0.23 -18.14
C ALA A 326 0.35 -1.15 -18.28
N ARG A 327 0.20 -1.80 -19.44
CA ARG A 327 0.86 -3.09 -19.72
C ARG A 327 2.37 -3.07 -19.48
N ARG A 328 3.04 -1.92 -19.66
CA ARG A 328 4.48 -1.74 -19.43
C ARG A 328 4.83 -1.37 -17.99
N GLN A 329 3.84 -1.05 -17.13
CA GLN A 329 4.04 -0.73 -15.70
C GLN A 329 5.24 0.18 -15.42
N HIS A 330 5.38 1.27 -16.20
CA HIS A 330 6.59 2.12 -16.21
C HIS A 330 7.06 2.55 -14.82
N ALA A 331 6.16 3.00 -13.95
CA ALA A 331 6.50 3.43 -12.58
C ALA A 331 7.03 2.28 -11.71
N ILE A 332 6.43 1.07 -11.82
CA ILE A 332 6.87 -0.12 -11.09
C ILE A 332 8.24 -0.57 -11.61
N SER A 333 8.41 -0.63 -12.93
CA SER A 333 9.68 -1.02 -13.57
C SER A 333 10.81 -0.04 -13.23
N LEU A 334 10.51 1.27 -13.19
CA LEU A 334 11.46 2.29 -12.72
C LEU A 334 11.88 2.01 -11.28
N GLY A 335 10.92 1.82 -10.37
CA GLY A 335 11.20 1.53 -8.97
C GLY A 335 12.04 0.26 -8.78
N GLN A 336 11.78 -0.79 -9.58
CA GLN A 336 12.56 -2.03 -9.54
C GLN A 336 14.00 -1.82 -10.02
N ARG A 337 14.22 -1.08 -11.12
CA ARG A 337 15.57 -0.77 -11.63
C ARG A 337 16.35 0.10 -10.67
N LEU A 338 15.75 1.19 -10.19
CA LEU A 338 16.38 2.08 -9.20
C LEU A 338 16.76 1.33 -7.92
N PHE A 339 15.86 0.52 -7.38
CA PHE A 339 16.17 -0.28 -6.20
C PHE A 339 17.36 -1.21 -6.45
N ALA A 340 17.43 -1.85 -7.61
CA ALA A 340 18.57 -2.70 -7.96
C ALA A 340 19.90 -1.91 -8.02
N GLN A 341 19.89 -0.71 -8.60
CA GLN A 341 21.06 0.18 -8.64
C GLN A 341 21.49 0.62 -7.24
N LEU A 342 20.55 1.03 -6.38
CA LEU A 342 20.85 1.42 -4.99
C LEU A 342 21.47 0.27 -4.19
N MET A 343 21.04 -0.96 -4.43
CA MET A 343 21.58 -2.16 -3.77
C MET A 343 23.00 -2.49 -4.20
N THR A 344 23.44 -2.13 -5.41
CA THR A 344 24.79 -2.42 -5.91
C THR A 344 25.84 -1.42 -5.43
N THR A 345 25.43 -0.19 -5.13
CA THR A 345 26.33 0.85 -4.60
C THR A 345 26.58 0.75 -3.09
N THR A 346 25.89 -0.15 -2.40
CA THR A 346 26.00 -0.34 -0.93
C THR A 346 26.97 -1.51 -0.57
N THR A 347 27.66 -2.09 -1.55
CA THR A 347 28.72 -3.11 -1.35
C THR A 347 30.09 -2.47 -1.43
#